data_2205ad6f3a1f3e43dc1781fc13a0eeb4
#
_entry.id   2205ad6f3a1f3e43dc1781fc13a0eeb4
#
_cell.length_a   1.000
_cell.length_b   1.000
_cell.length_c   1.000
_cell.angle_alpha   90.00
_cell.angle_beta   90.00
_cell.angle_gamma   90.00
#
_symmetry.space_group_name_H-M   'P 1'
#
loop_
_entity.id
_entity.type
_entity.pdbx_description
1 polymer ?
#
loop_
_entity_poly.entity_id
_entity_poly.type
_entity_poly.pdbx_seq_one_letter_code
_entity_poly.pdbx_strand_id
1 'polypeptide(L)'
;MKQLITIHSHNSDKRSGFESSQQNRMLLAKLLNIPYVHIITSPQNENFEEKFKKMGFTDAVLVSLGRNLFGTDAIMENPYLYYYKENNKIIAKAFYDIDCKYNVIPMWIYEYLDGPTSDHWICSEETALVKVLIDTPLLNSVIIRDESRFPMPILKRFLNNKNVPYFEYIHYPVITEEWRKCLSKKTQYLVANEDVARLLRDLGYHAQFFPPKCVEDELKPRIINNCKSYVWSGHFGSYKRFDRALLIMEQLQNTGITLDVYGGDEDSFKETCNMIGGCPSNVTYKGSVTKVPYENYDGYLSTSYNEMFANSCVEAMSQGLLCMVSNYPYPYKTYSEATHNSVKTNSSISEYVENMLKFSVQTFDSKIEQDFLKKYSYSVWAPKLKNLKSI
;
A
#
# COMPACT_ATOMS: atom_id res chain seq x y z
N MET A 1 -6.03 5.99 -22.63
CA MET A 1 -5.59 6.80 -21.48
C MET A 1 -4.45 7.69 -21.93
N LYS A 2 -4.50 9.00 -21.64
CA LYS A 2 -3.43 9.96 -21.94
C LYS A 2 -2.56 10.29 -20.73
N GLN A 3 -3.07 10.09 -19.52
CA GLN A 3 -2.37 10.39 -18.28
C GLN A 3 -2.90 9.52 -17.13
N LEU A 4 -2.02 9.12 -16.21
CA LEU A 4 -2.39 8.51 -14.94
C LEU A 4 -2.13 9.50 -13.81
N ILE A 5 -3.15 9.78 -13.03
CA ILE A 5 -3.08 10.63 -11.85
C ILE A 5 -3.32 9.76 -10.63
N THR A 6 -2.42 9.79 -9.66
CA THR A 6 -2.63 9.15 -8.36
C THR A 6 -2.71 10.19 -7.26
N ILE A 7 -3.57 9.93 -6.29
CA ILE A 7 -3.81 10.81 -5.14
C ILE A 7 -3.54 10.03 -3.87
N HIS A 8 -2.73 10.57 -2.98
CA HIS A 8 -2.38 9.92 -1.72
C HIS A 8 -2.16 10.91 -0.59
N SER A 9 -2.67 10.57 0.60
CA SER A 9 -2.39 11.28 1.83
C SER A 9 -1.22 10.60 2.54
N HIS A 10 -0.02 11.15 2.42
CA HIS A 10 1.17 10.53 3.01
C HIS A 10 2.00 11.52 3.80
N ASN A 11 2.39 11.12 4.99
CA ASN A 11 3.15 11.96 5.91
C ASN A 11 4.37 11.26 6.53
N SER A 12 4.90 10.20 5.93
CA SER A 12 6.06 9.52 6.50
C SER A 12 7.35 9.80 5.73
N ASP A 13 8.44 9.89 6.48
CA ASP A 13 9.78 10.00 5.94
C ASP A 13 10.37 8.64 5.52
N LYS A 14 9.60 7.57 5.66
CA LYS A 14 10.02 6.20 5.41
C LYS A 14 9.15 5.57 4.34
N ARG A 15 9.79 4.78 3.46
CA ARG A 15 9.08 4.00 2.44
C ARG A 15 8.15 2.98 3.11
N SER A 16 6.90 2.95 2.70
CA SER A 16 5.88 1.99 3.14
C SER A 16 5.37 1.15 1.97
N GLY A 17 4.48 0.21 2.25
CA GLY A 17 3.79 -0.56 1.21
C GLY A 17 2.96 0.31 0.25
N PHE A 18 2.51 1.47 0.70
CA PHE A 18 1.75 2.42 -0.12
C PHE A 18 2.63 3.06 -1.20
N GLU A 19 3.80 3.59 -0.85
CA GLU A 19 4.74 4.17 -1.83
C GLU A 19 5.19 3.11 -2.83
N SER A 20 5.40 1.87 -2.38
CA SER A 20 5.73 0.74 -3.26
C SER A 20 4.64 0.51 -4.31
N SER A 21 3.37 0.59 -3.91
CA SER A 21 2.22 0.48 -4.82
C SER A 21 2.16 1.62 -5.83
N GLN A 22 2.43 2.84 -5.41
CA GLN A 22 2.42 4.02 -6.28
C GLN A 22 3.58 4.02 -7.26
N GLN A 23 4.79 3.64 -6.81
CA GLN A 23 5.94 3.41 -7.70
C GLN A 23 5.63 2.36 -8.76
N ASN A 24 4.94 1.29 -8.40
CA ASN A 24 4.49 0.28 -9.36
C ASN A 24 3.58 0.89 -10.44
N ARG A 25 2.64 1.76 -10.07
CA ARG A 25 1.77 2.46 -11.03
C ARG A 25 2.56 3.43 -11.91
N MET A 26 3.55 4.12 -11.35
CA MET A 26 4.46 4.97 -12.12
C MET A 26 5.22 4.16 -13.16
N LEU A 27 5.78 3.01 -12.79
CA LEU A 27 6.48 2.12 -13.71
C LEU A 27 5.55 1.58 -14.81
N LEU A 28 4.31 1.20 -14.46
CA LEU A 28 3.30 0.81 -15.44
C LEU A 28 2.96 1.94 -16.41
N ALA A 29 2.83 3.17 -15.92
CA ALA A 29 2.60 4.36 -16.75
C ALA A 29 3.78 4.62 -17.70
N LYS A 30 5.02 4.48 -17.21
CA LYS A 30 6.24 4.60 -18.00
C LYS A 30 6.27 3.56 -19.13
N LEU A 31 5.96 2.31 -18.85
CA LEU A 31 5.89 1.25 -19.85
C LEU A 31 4.82 1.50 -20.91
N LEU A 32 3.74 2.18 -20.56
CA LEU A 32 2.70 2.60 -21.48
C LEU A 32 3.03 3.90 -22.23
N ASN A 33 4.15 4.52 -21.91
CA ASN A 33 4.57 5.83 -22.41
C ASN A 33 3.50 6.92 -22.18
N ILE A 34 2.95 6.97 -20.97
CA ILE A 34 1.97 7.96 -20.53
C ILE A 34 2.51 8.75 -19.33
N PRO A 35 2.23 10.06 -19.24
CA PRO A 35 2.59 10.86 -18.08
C PRO A 35 1.98 10.32 -16.78
N TYR A 36 2.75 10.38 -15.71
CA TYR A 36 2.31 10.03 -14.37
C TYR A 36 2.36 11.27 -13.47
N VAL A 37 1.23 11.61 -12.88
CA VAL A 37 1.11 12.70 -11.91
C VAL A 37 0.78 12.11 -10.55
N HIS A 38 1.53 12.51 -9.54
CA HIS A 38 1.32 12.08 -8.16
C HIS A 38 0.97 13.27 -7.29
N ILE A 39 -0.28 13.31 -6.81
CA ILE A 39 -0.80 14.37 -5.95
C ILE A 39 -0.71 13.89 -4.50
N ILE A 40 0.04 14.65 -3.70
CA ILE A 40 0.25 14.40 -2.28
C ILE A 40 -0.64 15.34 -1.50
N THR A 41 -1.61 14.82 -0.75
CA THR A 41 -2.60 15.64 -0.04
C THR A 41 -2.13 16.10 1.33
N SER A 42 -1.19 15.40 1.96
CA SER A 42 -0.60 15.83 3.23
C SER A 42 0.39 16.97 3.02
N PRO A 43 0.51 17.89 3.99
CA PRO A 43 1.49 18.97 3.95
C PRO A 43 2.91 18.43 3.79
N GLN A 44 3.67 19.03 2.90
CA GLN A 44 5.05 18.67 2.65
C GLN A 44 5.98 19.86 2.95
N ASN A 45 7.23 19.56 3.29
CA ASN A 45 8.28 20.56 3.44
C ASN A 45 8.85 20.97 2.07
N GLU A 46 9.71 22.00 2.05
CA GLU A 46 10.28 22.55 0.81
C GLU A 46 11.06 21.54 -0.02
N ASN A 47 11.60 20.49 0.61
CA ASN A 47 12.43 19.48 -0.05
C ASN A 47 11.68 18.20 -0.44
N PHE A 48 10.34 18.24 -0.48
CA PHE A 48 9.54 17.04 -0.72
C PHE A 48 9.82 16.38 -2.07
N GLU A 49 10.07 17.15 -3.13
CA GLU A 49 10.36 16.60 -4.45
C GLU A 49 11.66 15.78 -4.46
N GLU A 50 12.71 16.31 -3.84
CA GLU A 50 13.99 15.60 -3.74
C GLU A 50 13.84 14.31 -2.93
N LYS A 51 13.08 14.39 -1.82
CA LYS A 51 12.75 13.24 -1.00
C LYS A 51 12.02 12.16 -1.79
N PHE A 52 10.96 12.52 -2.52
CA PHE A 52 10.22 11.56 -3.35
C PHE A 52 11.04 10.98 -4.49
N LYS A 53 11.93 11.78 -5.11
CA LYS A 53 12.89 11.28 -6.10
C LYS A 53 13.85 10.25 -5.50
N LYS A 54 14.39 10.50 -4.29
CA LYS A 54 15.22 9.53 -3.54
C LYS A 54 14.44 8.25 -3.19
N MET A 55 13.13 8.34 -2.96
CA MET A 55 12.25 7.20 -2.75
C MET A 55 11.91 6.44 -4.05
N GLY A 56 12.36 6.91 -5.22
CA GLY A 56 12.18 6.24 -6.50
C GLY A 56 11.08 6.83 -7.40
N PHE A 57 10.51 7.99 -7.07
CA PHE A 57 9.55 8.70 -7.94
C PHE A 57 10.25 9.58 -8.98
N THR A 58 11.15 8.99 -9.76
CA THR A 58 12.02 9.72 -10.70
C THR A 58 11.29 10.19 -11.96
N ASP A 59 10.25 9.48 -12.37
CA ASP A 59 9.48 9.73 -13.60
C ASP A 59 8.09 10.33 -13.32
N ALA A 60 7.86 10.84 -12.11
CA ALA A 60 6.60 11.43 -11.71
C ALA A 60 6.62 12.96 -11.75
N VAL A 61 5.52 13.57 -12.18
CA VAL A 61 5.21 14.97 -11.86
C VAL A 61 4.60 14.99 -10.45
N LEU A 62 5.31 15.60 -9.50
CA LEU A 62 4.90 15.66 -8.10
C LEU A 62 4.13 16.95 -7.84
N VAL A 63 2.96 16.83 -7.24
CA VAL A 63 2.13 17.96 -6.82
C VAL A 63 1.81 17.82 -5.34
N SER A 64 2.23 18.77 -4.53
CA SER A 64 1.83 18.85 -3.12
C SER A 64 0.69 19.83 -2.96
N LEU A 65 -0.31 19.48 -2.16
CA LEU A 65 -1.29 20.43 -1.68
C LEU A 65 -0.61 21.29 -0.60
N GLY A 66 0.07 22.36 -1.04
CA GLY A 66 0.85 23.23 -0.17
C GLY A 66 0.00 23.94 0.90
N ARG A 67 0.65 24.39 1.98
CA ARG A 67 0.02 25.09 3.12
C ARG A 67 -0.78 26.34 2.72
N ASN A 68 -0.48 26.95 1.58
CA ASN A 68 -1.00 28.26 1.17
C ASN A 68 -2.20 28.25 0.21
N LEU A 69 -2.75 27.07 -0.14
CA LEU A 69 -3.87 27.02 -1.10
C LEU A 69 -5.13 27.77 -0.62
N PHE A 70 -5.27 28.01 0.69
CA PHE A 70 -6.43 28.67 1.28
C PHE A 70 -6.10 29.86 2.20
N GLY A 71 -4.85 30.23 2.37
CA GLY A 71 -4.45 31.39 3.16
C GLY A 71 -4.68 31.27 4.68
N THR A 72 -4.95 30.09 5.20
CA THR A 72 -5.14 29.85 6.63
C THR A 72 -4.40 28.58 7.09
N ASP A 73 -3.51 28.73 8.05
CA ASP A 73 -2.76 27.62 8.67
C ASP A 73 -3.68 26.58 9.32
N ALA A 74 -4.86 27.00 9.78
CA ALA A 74 -5.82 26.13 10.47
C ALA A 74 -6.39 24.99 9.59
N ILE A 75 -6.53 25.19 8.27
CA ILE A 75 -7.03 24.15 7.35
C ILE A 75 -5.97 23.07 7.15
N MET A 76 -4.70 23.42 7.24
CA MET A 76 -3.58 22.52 6.97
C MET A 76 -3.13 21.74 8.20
N GLU A 77 -3.38 22.28 9.39
CA GLU A 77 -3.12 21.55 10.64
C GLU A 77 -4.14 20.43 10.87
N ASN A 78 -5.30 20.50 10.22
CA ASN A 78 -6.33 19.48 10.36
C ASN A 78 -6.96 19.10 8.99
N PRO A 79 -6.34 18.19 8.21
CA PRO A 79 -6.84 17.78 6.90
C PRO A 79 -8.20 17.08 6.95
N TYR A 80 -8.69 16.76 8.14
CA TYR A 80 -9.97 16.08 8.38
C TYR A 80 -11.08 17.07 8.80
N LEU A 81 -10.93 18.33 8.50
CA LEU A 81 -11.96 19.33 8.76
C LEU A 81 -13.08 19.19 7.72
N TYR A 82 -14.28 18.84 8.19
CA TYR A 82 -15.47 18.74 7.37
C TYR A 82 -16.34 19.95 7.57
N TYR A 83 -16.85 20.49 6.45
CA TYR A 83 -17.83 21.56 6.44
C TYR A 83 -19.21 20.99 6.15
N TYR A 84 -20.16 21.40 6.91
CA TYR A 84 -21.53 20.92 6.83
C TYR A 84 -22.49 22.12 6.78
N LYS A 85 -23.54 22.00 5.98
CA LYS A 85 -24.56 23.03 5.84
C LYS A 85 -25.80 22.61 6.63
N GLU A 86 -26.16 23.38 7.65
CA GLU A 86 -27.37 23.21 8.42
C GLU A 86 -28.15 24.51 8.37
N ASN A 87 -29.45 24.45 8.01
CA ASN A 87 -30.36 25.62 7.94
C ASN A 87 -29.78 26.78 7.10
N ASN A 88 -29.21 26.50 5.95
CA ASN A 88 -28.53 27.45 5.10
C ASN A 88 -27.28 28.12 5.69
N LYS A 89 -26.79 27.70 6.84
CA LYS A 89 -25.52 28.15 7.42
C LYS A 89 -24.47 27.05 7.24
N ILE A 90 -23.25 27.46 6.90
CA ILE A 90 -22.11 26.56 6.82
C ILE A 90 -21.54 26.43 8.23
N ILE A 91 -21.53 25.20 8.73
CA ILE A 91 -20.96 24.85 10.03
C ILE A 91 -19.74 23.99 9.79
N ALA A 92 -18.59 24.39 10.32
CA ALA A 92 -17.39 23.55 10.33
C ALA A 92 -17.46 22.59 11.52
N LYS A 93 -17.24 21.30 11.28
CA LYS A 93 -17.17 20.30 12.34
C LYS A 93 -15.86 19.53 12.17
N ALA A 94 -15.08 19.41 13.25
CA ALA A 94 -13.92 18.53 13.27
C ALA A 94 -14.37 17.08 13.43
N PHE A 95 -13.68 16.17 12.73
CA PHE A 95 -13.99 14.74 12.83
C PHE A 95 -13.54 14.13 14.16
N TYR A 96 -12.68 14.83 14.91
CA TYR A 96 -12.27 14.48 16.26
C TYR A 96 -12.30 15.76 17.10
N ASP A 97 -13.28 15.94 17.95
CA ASP A 97 -13.47 16.91 19.05
C ASP A 97 -12.41 18.03 19.23
N ILE A 98 -11.99 18.67 18.14
CA ILE A 98 -11.06 19.78 18.18
C ILE A 98 -11.85 21.08 17.94
N ASP A 99 -11.64 22.08 18.79
CA ASP A 99 -12.20 23.43 18.64
C ASP A 99 -11.83 24.03 17.29
N CYS A 100 -12.76 23.98 16.34
CA CYS A 100 -12.56 24.49 14.99
C CYS A 100 -12.92 25.96 14.90
N LYS A 101 -11.97 26.78 14.45
CA LYS A 101 -12.26 28.14 13.97
C LYS A 101 -12.93 28.02 12.58
N TYR A 102 -14.01 28.80 12.38
CA TYR A 102 -14.77 28.80 11.14
C TYR A 102 -13.92 29.24 9.95
N ASN A 103 -13.91 28.44 8.90
CA ASN A 103 -13.32 28.77 7.60
C ASN A 103 -14.42 28.82 6.53
N VAL A 104 -14.39 29.85 5.70
CA VAL A 104 -15.36 30.03 4.63
C VAL A 104 -15.01 29.14 3.45
N ILE A 105 -15.99 28.37 2.96
CA ILE A 105 -15.83 27.62 1.71
C ILE A 105 -15.77 28.63 0.56
N PRO A 106 -14.74 28.57 -0.30
CA PRO A 106 -14.65 29.48 -1.43
C PRO A 106 -15.86 29.32 -2.36
N MET A 107 -16.47 30.44 -2.74
CA MET A 107 -17.66 30.51 -3.61
C MET A 107 -17.47 29.76 -4.94
N TRP A 108 -16.23 29.71 -5.48
CA TRP A 108 -15.92 29.04 -6.73
C TRP A 108 -16.22 27.53 -6.75
N ILE A 109 -16.26 26.85 -5.58
CA ILE A 109 -16.68 25.45 -5.50
C ILE A 109 -18.14 25.29 -5.88
N TYR A 110 -18.99 26.24 -5.53
CA TYR A 110 -20.41 26.19 -5.85
C TYR A 110 -20.69 26.28 -7.35
N GLU A 111 -19.84 26.96 -8.11
CA GLU A 111 -19.96 27.08 -9.56
C GLU A 111 -19.75 25.74 -10.28
N TYR A 112 -18.95 24.82 -9.67
CA TYR A 112 -18.70 23.49 -10.23
C TYR A 112 -19.68 22.41 -9.74
N LEU A 113 -20.54 22.73 -8.79
CA LEU A 113 -21.42 21.75 -8.14
C LEU A 113 -22.91 21.87 -8.54
N ASP A 114 -23.24 22.70 -9.55
CA ASP A 114 -24.64 23.02 -9.92
C ASP A 114 -25.50 23.52 -8.74
N GLY A 115 -24.88 24.28 -7.85
CA GLY A 115 -25.52 24.87 -6.69
C GLY A 115 -25.28 24.11 -5.36
N PRO A 116 -25.74 24.68 -4.25
CA PRO A 116 -25.50 24.13 -2.92
C PRO A 116 -26.29 22.83 -2.75
N THR A 117 -25.57 21.73 -2.62
CA THR A 117 -26.18 20.42 -2.28
C THR A 117 -26.44 20.37 -0.78
N SER A 118 -27.65 20.03 -0.40
CA SER A 118 -28.20 20.25 0.93
C SER A 118 -27.57 19.44 2.07
N ASP A 119 -26.83 18.35 1.82
CA ASP A 119 -26.47 17.41 2.88
C ASP A 119 -25.08 16.80 2.75
N HIS A 120 -24.08 17.55 2.26
CA HIS A 120 -22.77 16.97 2.06
C HIS A 120 -21.70 17.59 2.96
N TRP A 121 -20.97 16.70 3.64
CA TRP A 121 -19.74 17.02 4.32
C TRP A 121 -18.66 17.38 3.30
N ILE A 122 -18.04 18.54 3.42
CA ILE A 122 -16.96 18.99 2.55
C ILE A 122 -15.66 18.92 3.34
N CYS A 123 -14.75 18.05 2.91
CA CYS A 123 -13.39 17.97 3.45
C CYS A 123 -12.51 19.06 2.84
N SER A 124 -11.67 19.71 3.64
CA SER A 124 -10.69 20.69 3.15
C SER A 124 -9.72 20.09 2.12
N GLU A 125 -9.32 18.83 2.32
CA GLU A 125 -8.52 18.05 1.37
C GLU A 125 -9.24 17.88 0.03
N GLU A 126 -10.53 17.58 0.05
CA GLU A 126 -11.36 17.43 -1.14
C GLU A 126 -11.45 18.71 -1.95
N THR A 127 -11.63 19.85 -1.25
CA THR A 127 -11.66 21.18 -1.86
C THR A 127 -10.34 21.51 -2.54
N ALA A 128 -9.22 21.25 -1.88
CA ALA A 128 -7.89 21.47 -2.41
C ALA A 128 -7.61 20.61 -3.64
N LEU A 129 -8.02 19.34 -3.59
CA LEU A 129 -7.91 18.42 -4.72
C LEU A 129 -8.70 18.89 -5.94
N VAL A 130 -9.95 19.31 -5.75
CA VAL A 130 -10.78 19.82 -6.85
C VAL A 130 -10.12 21.03 -7.48
N LYS A 131 -9.57 21.97 -6.68
CA LYS A 131 -8.86 23.15 -7.19
C LYS A 131 -7.65 22.77 -8.05
N VAL A 132 -6.82 21.85 -7.60
CA VAL A 132 -5.66 21.37 -8.37
C VAL A 132 -6.12 20.70 -9.66
N LEU A 133 -7.18 19.91 -9.61
CA LEU A 133 -7.68 19.15 -10.75
C LEU A 133 -8.41 20.03 -11.80
N ILE A 134 -8.93 21.21 -11.40
CA ILE A 134 -9.48 22.19 -12.34
C ILE A 134 -8.41 22.64 -13.36
N ASP A 135 -7.20 22.91 -12.84
CA ASP A 135 -6.07 23.41 -13.64
C ASP A 135 -5.30 22.27 -14.35
N THR A 136 -5.66 21.03 -14.07
CA THR A 136 -4.99 19.85 -14.64
C THR A 136 -5.71 19.38 -15.91
N PRO A 137 -4.99 19.08 -17.01
CA PRO A 137 -5.60 18.51 -18.21
C PRO A 137 -6.17 17.11 -17.95
N LEU A 138 -7.48 17.01 -17.71
CA LEU A 138 -8.15 15.75 -17.31
C LEU A 138 -8.64 14.90 -18.49
N LEU A 139 -8.64 15.43 -19.71
CA LEU A 139 -9.18 14.73 -20.87
C LEU A 139 -8.46 13.40 -21.14
N ASN A 140 -9.19 12.30 -21.07
CA ASN A 140 -8.70 10.92 -21.19
C ASN A 140 -7.70 10.50 -20.07
N SER A 141 -7.70 11.18 -18.93
CA SER A 141 -6.97 10.77 -17.74
C SER A 141 -7.73 9.68 -17.00
N VAL A 142 -7.00 8.93 -16.15
CA VAL A 142 -7.55 8.02 -15.13
C VAL A 142 -7.03 8.47 -13.78
N ILE A 143 -7.91 8.56 -12.80
CA ILE A 143 -7.54 8.94 -11.43
C ILE A 143 -7.69 7.74 -10.51
N ILE A 144 -6.62 7.42 -9.79
CA ILE A 144 -6.61 6.41 -8.73
C ILE A 144 -6.25 7.10 -7.42
N ARG A 145 -7.18 7.10 -6.48
CA ARG A 145 -6.93 7.58 -5.13
C ARG A 145 -6.63 6.39 -4.24
N ASP A 146 -5.47 6.44 -3.61
CA ASP A 146 -5.18 5.50 -2.55
C ASP A 146 -6.06 5.81 -1.35
N GLU A 147 -6.50 4.75 -0.73
CA GLU A 147 -7.49 4.69 0.29
C GLU A 147 -7.54 5.89 1.22
N SER A 148 -8.73 6.42 1.33
CA SER A 148 -9.12 7.26 2.44
C SER A 148 -10.36 6.61 3.09
N ARG A 149 -10.35 6.56 4.40
CA ARG A 149 -11.55 6.18 5.19
C ARG A 149 -12.66 7.22 5.05
N PHE A 150 -12.40 8.30 4.32
CA PHE A 150 -13.31 9.43 4.20
C PHE A 150 -13.88 9.51 2.79
N PRO A 151 -15.21 9.56 2.66
CA PRO A 151 -15.86 9.77 1.37
C PRO A 151 -15.49 11.16 0.81
N MET A 152 -15.32 11.23 -0.52
CA MET A 152 -15.10 12.48 -1.25
C MET A 152 -16.22 12.72 -2.27
N PRO A 153 -17.41 13.09 -1.84
CA PRO A 153 -18.58 13.20 -2.72
C PRO A 153 -18.44 14.32 -3.75
N ILE A 154 -17.81 15.43 -3.40
CA ILE A 154 -17.59 16.57 -4.29
C ILE A 154 -16.58 16.23 -5.37
N LEU A 155 -15.44 15.65 -5.00
CA LEU A 155 -14.45 15.18 -5.94
C LEU A 155 -15.06 14.19 -6.95
N LYS A 156 -15.82 13.22 -6.46
CA LYS A 156 -16.53 12.25 -7.32
C LYS A 156 -17.50 12.93 -8.29
N ARG A 157 -18.30 13.87 -7.79
CA ARG A 157 -19.25 14.63 -8.63
C ARG A 157 -18.52 15.46 -9.69
N PHE A 158 -17.46 16.19 -9.27
CA PHE A 158 -16.62 16.93 -10.19
C PHE A 158 -16.04 16.05 -11.32
N LEU A 159 -15.46 14.90 -10.96
CA LEU A 159 -14.88 13.98 -11.92
C LEU A 159 -15.93 13.32 -12.84
N ASN A 160 -17.09 12.98 -12.30
CA ASN A 160 -18.21 12.46 -13.09
C ASN A 160 -18.70 13.49 -14.11
N ASN A 161 -18.85 14.76 -13.73
CA ASN A 161 -19.24 15.83 -14.63
C ASN A 161 -18.20 16.08 -15.74
N LYS A 162 -16.92 15.73 -15.49
CA LYS A 162 -15.85 15.78 -16.49
C LYS A 162 -15.68 14.47 -17.26
N ASN A 163 -16.49 13.43 -16.99
CA ASN A 163 -16.35 12.08 -17.55
C ASN A 163 -14.95 11.48 -17.35
N VAL A 164 -14.35 11.71 -16.17
CA VAL A 164 -13.02 11.20 -15.80
C VAL A 164 -13.18 9.94 -14.99
N PRO A 165 -12.64 8.78 -15.42
CA PRO A 165 -12.60 7.55 -14.64
C PRO A 165 -11.90 7.76 -13.31
N TYR A 166 -12.59 7.41 -12.21
CA TYR A 166 -12.10 7.55 -10.85
C TYR A 166 -12.24 6.24 -10.09
N PHE A 167 -11.16 5.83 -9.45
CA PHE A 167 -11.08 4.60 -8.66
C PHE A 167 -10.56 4.90 -7.26
N GLU A 168 -11.11 4.22 -6.27
CA GLU A 168 -10.51 4.14 -4.94
C GLU A 168 -9.76 2.82 -4.80
N TYR A 169 -8.51 2.90 -4.35
CA TYR A 169 -7.64 1.74 -4.20
C TYR A 169 -7.62 1.27 -2.74
N ILE A 170 -7.98 0.02 -2.51
CA ILE A 170 -8.13 -0.58 -1.19
C ILE A 170 -6.89 -1.40 -0.84
N HIS A 171 -6.20 -1.01 0.24
CA HIS A 171 -5.01 -1.68 0.77
C HIS A 171 -5.25 -2.52 2.04
N TYR A 172 -6.43 -2.43 2.68
CA TYR A 172 -6.69 -3.10 3.95
C TYR A 172 -7.26 -4.51 3.76
N PRO A 173 -6.73 -5.50 4.52
CA PRO A 173 -7.12 -6.90 4.38
C PRO A 173 -8.43 -7.25 5.07
N VAL A 174 -8.86 -6.43 6.04
CA VAL A 174 -10.05 -6.71 6.85
C VAL A 174 -11.15 -5.73 6.50
N ILE A 175 -12.21 -6.27 5.92
CA ILE A 175 -13.43 -5.53 5.66
C ILE A 175 -14.35 -5.71 6.85
N THR A 176 -14.15 -4.91 7.90
CA THR A 176 -15.09 -4.87 9.03
C THR A 176 -16.44 -4.33 8.57
N GLU A 177 -17.49 -4.64 9.32
CA GLU A 177 -18.82 -4.09 9.03
C GLU A 177 -18.84 -2.57 9.08
N GLU A 178 -18.12 -1.98 10.03
CA GLU A 178 -17.98 -0.51 10.17
C GLU A 178 -17.29 0.09 8.95
N TRP A 179 -16.23 -0.53 8.47
CA TRP A 179 -15.54 -0.06 7.28
C TRP A 179 -16.41 -0.19 6.02
N ARG A 180 -17.21 -1.27 5.91
CA ARG A 180 -18.18 -1.43 4.81
C ARG A 180 -19.19 -0.30 4.74
N LYS A 181 -19.60 0.28 5.88
CA LYS A 181 -20.51 1.44 5.92
C LYS A 181 -19.92 2.68 5.25
N CYS A 182 -18.60 2.78 5.15
CA CYS A 182 -17.92 3.86 4.45
C CYS A 182 -17.83 3.64 2.93
N LEU A 183 -18.11 2.43 2.43
CA LEU A 183 -18.04 2.12 1.01
C LEU A 183 -19.35 2.50 0.30
N SER A 184 -19.23 3.02 -0.91
CA SER A 184 -20.35 3.37 -1.78
C SER A 184 -20.49 2.37 -2.93
N LYS A 185 -21.68 1.83 -3.15
CA LYS A 185 -21.97 1.00 -4.32
C LYS A 185 -21.84 1.73 -5.67
N LYS A 186 -21.80 3.06 -5.63
CA LYS A 186 -21.59 3.93 -6.81
C LYS A 186 -20.10 4.21 -7.09
N THR A 187 -19.19 3.68 -6.27
CA THR A 187 -17.74 3.88 -6.43
C THR A 187 -17.12 2.65 -7.05
N GLN A 188 -16.13 2.85 -7.91
CA GLN A 188 -15.30 1.79 -8.44
C GLN A 188 -14.09 1.60 -7.56
N TYR A 189 -13.81 0.36 -7.18
CA TYR A 189 -12.70 0.00 -6.32
C TYR A 189 -11.66 -0.83 -7.07
N LEU A 190 -10.41 -0.43 -6.95
CA LEU A 190 -9.26 -1.29 -7.20
C LEU A 190 -8.83 -1.89 -5.87
N VAL A 191 -8.56 -3.18 -5.83
CA VAL A 191 -8.33 -3.89 -4.58
C VAL A 191 -7.03 -4.67 -4.68
N ALA A 192 -6.17 -4.52 -3.70
CA ALA A 192 -4.85 -5.16 -3.67
C ALA A 192 -4.90 -6.69 -3.48
N ASN A 193 -6.07 -7.28 -3.29
CA ASN A 193 -6.27 -8.71 -3.07
C ASN A 193 -7.45 -9.23 -3.89
N GLU A 194 -7.26 -10.37 -4.57
CA GLU A 194 -8.26 -10.95 -5.45
C GLU A 194 -9.48 -11.50 -4.70
N ASP A 195 -9.26 -12.13 -3.54
CA ASP A 195 -10.34 -12.68 -2.72
C ASP A 195 -11.18 -11.55 -2.10
N VAL A 196 -10.53 -10.48 -1.66
CA VAL A 196 -11.24 -9.29 -1.17
C VAL A 196 -12.01 -8.60 -2.30
N ALA A 197 -11.46 -8.53 -3.50
CA ALA A 197 -12.17 -8.00 -4.66
C ALA A 197 -13.40 -8.85 -5.00
N ARG A 198 -13.29 -10.18 -4.92
CA ARG A 198 -14.41 -11.11 -5.11
C ARG A 198 -15.48 -10.91 -4.04
N LEU A 199 -15.07 -10.88 -2.76
CA LEU A 199 -16.00 -10.64 -1.65
C LEU A 199 -16.77 -9.32 -1.82
N LEU A 200 -16.11 -8.25 -2.23
CA LEU A 200 -16.78 -6.98 -2.48
C LEU A 200 -17.77 -7.06 -3.63
N ARG A 201 -17.44 -7.77 -4.71
CA ARG A 201 -18.40 -8.01 -5.81
C ARG A 201 -19.62 -8.81 -5.35
N ASP A 202 -19.42 -9.85 -4.55
CA ASP A 202 -20.50 -10.68 -3.99
C ASP A 202 -21.42 -9.85 -3.08
N LEU A 203 -20.90 -8.80 -2.45
CA LEU A 203 -21.66 -7.82 -1.67
C LEU A 203 -22.28 -6.70 -2.52
N GLY A 204 -22.13 -6.75 -3.85
CA GLY A 204 -22.71 -5.79 -4.80
C GLY A 204 -21.92 -4.49 -4.97
N TYR A 205 -20.63 -4.47 -4.66
CA TYR A 205 -19.73 -3.35 -4.96
C TYR A 205 -19.02 -3.54 -6.30
N HIS A 206 -18.69 -2.45 -6.98
CA HIS A 206 -17.87 -2.49 -8.19
C HIS A 206 -16.39 -2.59 -7.80
N ALA A 207 -15.88 -3.80 -7.69
CA ALA A 207 -14.50 -4.06 -7.25
C ALA A 207 -13.76 -4.95 -8.24
N GLN A 208 -12.52 -4.58 -8.54
CA GLN A 208 -11.62 -5.39 -9.36
C GLN A 208 -10.24 -5.49 -8.68
N PHE A 209 -9.63 -6.65 -8.81
CA PHE A 209 -8.26 -6.83 -8.34
C PHE A 209 -7.29 -6.02 -9.19
N PHE A 210 -6.36 -5.34 -8.53
CA PHE A 210 -5.22 -4.67 -9.14
C PHE A 210 -4.01 -4.80 -8.20
N PRO A 211 -2.90 -5.47 -8.62
CA PRO A 211 -1.80 -5.75 -7.72
C PRO A 211 -1.08 -4.47 -7.31
N PRO A 212 -0.72 -4.32 -6.03
CA PRO A 212 0.07 -3.18 -5.57
C PRO A 212 1.54 -3.27 -6.01
N LYS A 213 1.97 -4.46 -6.42
CA LYS A 213 3.32 -4.73 -6.91
C LYS A 213 3.26 -5.63 -8.14
N CYS A 214 3.94 -5.21 -9.22
CA CYS A 214 4.25 -6.08 -10.36
C CYS A 214 5.71 -6.54 -10.29
N VAL A 215 6.02 -7.59 -11.03
CA VAL A 215 7.37 -8.13 -11.17
C VAL A 215 7.86 -7.96 -12.60
N GLU A 216 9.16 -8.04 -12.80
CA GLU A 216 9.76 -8.05 -14.13
C GLU A 216 9.25 -9.26 -14.94
N ASP A 217 9.18 -9.10 -16.25
CA ASP A 217 8.71 -10.17 -17.15
C ASP A 217 9.69 -11.34 -17.18
N GLU A 218 10.98 -11.06 -17.04
CA GLU A 218 12.05 -12.05 -16.98
C GLU A 218 12.58 -12.16 -15.54
N LEU A 219 12.22 -13.24 -14.88
CA LEU A 219 12.74 -13.61 -13.56
C LEU A 219 13.86 -14.65 -13.73
N LYS A 220 14.86 -14.59 -12.84
CA LYS A 220 15.99 -15.51 -12.85
C LYS A 220 15.82 -16.54 -11.75
N PRO A 221 15.46 -17.80 -12.11
CA PRO A 221 15.37 -18.86 -11.12
C PRO A 221 16.71 -19.12 -10.43
N ARG A 222 16.64 -19.48 -9.15
CA ARG A 222 17.79 -19.83 -8.33
C ARG A 222 17.60 -21.25 -7.81
N ILE A 223 18.71 -22.00 -7.77
CA ILE A 223 18.81 -23.25 -7.03
C ILE A 223 19.56 -22.93 -5.74
N ILE A 224 18.90 -23.10 -4.61
CA ILE A 224 19.46 -22.84 -3.29
C ILE A 224 19.72 -24.17 -2.62
N ASN A 225 20.98 -24.42 -2.31
CA ASN A 225 21.40 -25.58 -1.55
C ASN A 225 21.64 -25.18 -0.10
N ASN A 226 21.02 -25.90 0.84
CA ASN A 226 21.21 -25.66 2.27
C ASN A 226 20.84 -24.21 2.69
N CYS A 227 19.56 -23.87 2.56
CA CYS A 227 19.03 -22.54 2.92
C CYS A 227 19.29 -22.22 4.41
N LYS A 228 20.22 -21.30 4.68
CA LYS A 228 20.63 -20.93 6.05
C LYS A 228 20.57 -19.43 6.31
N SER A 229 20.64 -18.60 5.29
CA SER A 229 20.58 -17.15 5.42
C SER A 229 19.18 -16.65 5.10
N TYR A 230 18.47 -16.16 6.12
CA TYR A 230 17.13 -15.61 5.97
C TYR A 230 17.11 -14.11 6.14
N VAL A 231 16.13 -13.47 5.52
CA VAL A 231 15.83 -12.07 5.71
C VAL A 231 14.36 -11.89 6.12
N TRP A 232 14.12 -10.98 7.05
CA TRP A 232 12.81 -10.45 7.40
C TRP A 232 12.77 -8.96 7.07
N SER A 233 11.64 -8.47 6.53
CA SER A 233 11.52 -7.05 6.25
C SER A 233 10.11 -6.53 6.50
N GLY A 234 10.01 -5.37 7.15
CA GLY A 234 8.75 -4.74 7.45
C GLY A 234 8.80 -3.74 8.59
N HIS A 235 7.63 -3.25 8.99
CA HIS A 235 7.44 -2.49 10.22
C HIS A 235 7.26 -3.46 11.40
N PHE A 236 7.68 -3.05 12.60
CA PHE A 236 7.48 -3.84 13.82
C PHE A 236 6.04 -3.75 14.39
N GLY A 237 5.06 -3.43 13.54
CA GLY A 237 3.66 -3.41 13.93
C GLY A 237 3.12 -4.79 14.34
N SER A 238 2.14 -4.80 15.23
CA SER A 238 1.59 -6.02 15.85
C SER A 238 1.11 -7.07 14.83
N TYR A 239 0.64 -6.67 13.66
CA TYR A 239 0.19 -7.59 12.62
C TYR A 239 1.33 -8.31 11.89
N LYS A 240 2.56 -7.76 11.89
CA LYS A 240 3.75 -8.38 11.29
C LYS A 240 4.35 -9.48 12.18
N ARG A 241 4.01 -9.49 13.48
CA ARG A 241 4.43 -10.49 14.44
C ARG A 241 5.93 -10.76 14.41
N PHE A 242 6.73 -9.69 14.46
CA PHE A 242 8.19 -9.83 14.55
C PHE A 242 8.63 -10.56 15.80
N ASP A 243 7.89 -10.43 16.91
CA ASP A 243 8.04 -11.24 18.13
C ASP A 243 8.14 -12.74 17.83
N ARG A 244 7.32 -13.23 16.90
CA ARG A 244 7.36 -14.64 16.49
C ARG A 244 8.60 -15.00 15.68
N ALA A 245 9.08 -14.09 14.83
CA ALA A 245 10.33 -14.31 14.11
C ALA A 245 11.49 -14.51 15.09
N LEU A 246 11.55 -13.71 16.15
CA LEU A 246 12.55 -13.85 17.19
C LEU A 246 12.43 -15.19 17.96
N LEU A 247 11.20 -15.60 18.34
CA LEU A 247 10.97 -16.89 19.03
C LEU A 247 11.31 -18.10 18.14
N ILE A 248 11.13 -18.00 16.82
CA ILE A 248 11.59 -19.02 15.85
C ILE A 248 13.11 -19.08 15.87
N MET A 249 13.77 -17.92 15.77
CA MET A 249 15.23 -17.86 15.72
C MET A 249 15.89 -18.26 17.02
N GLU A 250 15.24 -18.06 18.15
CA GLU A 250 15.70 -18.55 19.45
C GLU A 250 15.84 -20.09 19.46
N GLN A 251 14.85 -20.81 18.88
CA GLN A 251 14.93 -22.29 18.77
C GLN A 251 15.96 -22.76 17.73
N LEU A 252 16.36 -21.88 16.81
CA LEU A 252 17.34 -22.19 15.77
C LEU A 252 18.78 -21.75 16.13
N GLN A 253 19.03 -21.29 17.35
CA GLN A 253 20.40 -21.02 17.79
C GLN A 253 21.26 -22.28 17.65
N ASN A 254 22.54 -22.11 17.32
CA ASN A 254 23.50 -23.21 17.09
C ASN A 254 23.24 -24.12 15.88
N THR A 255 22.24 -23.85 15.04
CA THR A 255 21.99 -24.63 13.78
C THR A 255 22.74 -24.06 12.58
N GLY A 256 23.36 -22.89 12.71
CA GLY A 256 23.96 -22.13 11.62
C GLY A 256 22.96 -21.37 10.75
N ILE A 257 21.67 -21.35 11.13
CA ILE A 257 20.63 -20.55 10.46
C ILE A 257 20.65 -19.14 11.06
N THR A 258 20.64 -18.11 10.20
CA THR A 258 20.73 -16.70 10.56
C THR A 258 19.56 -15.91 10.01
N LEU A 259 19.21 -14.78 10.65
CA LEU A 259 18.18 -13.85 10.21
C LEU A 259 18.70 -12.43 10.25
N ASP A 260 18.70 -11.79 9.09
CA ASP A 260 18.90 -10.34 8.98
C ASP A 260 17.55 -9.63 8.91
N VAL A 261 17.42 -8.51 9.64
CA VAL A 261 16.17 -7.78 9.83
C VAL A 261 16.27 -6.38 9.28
N TYR A 262 15.40 -6.05 8.33
CA TYR A 262 15.30 -4.74 7.70
C TYR A 262 13.99 -4.05 7.99
N GLY A 263 14.03 -2.72 8.17
CA GLY A 263 12.86 -1.87 8.36
C GLY A 263 12.60 -1.50 9.81
N GLY A 264 11.52 -0.75 10.02
CA GLY A 264 11.24 -0.18 11.34
C GLY A 264 12.36 0.76 11.83
N ASP A 265 12.39 1.01 13.12
CA ASP A 265 13.43 1.77 13.83
C ASP A 265 14.10 0.87 14.87
N GLU A 266 15.29 1.28 15.29
CA GLU A 266 16.13 0.49 16.21
C GLU A 266 15.51 0.35 17.61
N ASP A 267 14.77 1.36 18.06
CA ASP A 267 14.14 1.33 19.37
C ASP A 267 13.01 0.30 19.42
N SER A 268 12.14 0.29 18.39
CA SER A 268 11.09 -0.73 18.25
C SER A 268 11.66 -2.15 18.09
N PHE A 269 12.82 -2.29 17.43
CA PHE A 269 13.53 -3.57 17.35
C PHE A 269 13.97 -4.03 18.74
N LYS A 270 14.68 -3.16 19.49
CA LYS A 270 15.15 -3.44 20.84
C LYS A 270 14.01 -3.74 21.81
N GLU A 271 12.91 -2.98 21.73
CA GLU A 271 11.72 -3.21 22.53
C GLU A 271 11.16 -4.61 22.29
N THR A 272 11.03 -5.02 21.03
CA THR A 272 10.54 -6.36 20.70
C THR A 272 11.49 -7.45 21.19
N CYS A 273 12.81 -7.27 21.09
CA CYS A 273 13.78 -8.19 21.66
C CYS A 273 13.63 -8.31 23.18
N ASN A 274 13.45 -7.18 23.89
CA ASN A 274 13.27 -7.17 25.34
C ASN A 274 11.98 -7.90 25.77
N MET A 275 10.92 -7.81 24.99
CA MET A 275 9.65 -8.50 25.28
C MET A 275 9.78 -10.03 25.32
N ILE A 276 10.75 -10.60 24.61
CA ILE A 276 11.00 -12.06 24.57
C ILE A 276 12.17 -12.50 25.44
N GLY A 277 12.76 -11.57 26.22
CA GLY A 277 13.88 -11.88 27.13
C GLY A 277 15.27 -11.63 26.52
N GLY A 278 15.38 -11.06 25.33
CA GLY A 278 16.63 -10.70 24.65
C GLY A 278 16.64 -11.01 23.16
N CYS A 279 17.61 -10.46 22.45
CA CYS A 279 17.77 -10.75 21.02
C CYS A 279 18.53 -12.07 20.83
N PRO A 280 17.99 -13.04 20.04
CA PRO A 280 18.72 -14.26 19.72
C PRO A 280 20.04 -13.96 19.00
N SER A 281 21.10 -14.71 19.33
CA SER A 281 22.47 -14.45 18.82
C SER A 281 22.62 -14.62 17.31
N ASN A 282 21.69 -15.31 16.65
CA ASN A 282 21.62 -15.53 15.21
C ASN A 282 20.71 -14.53 14.49
N VAL A 283 20.33 -13.42 15.14
CA VAL A 283 19.54 -12.33 14.54
C VAL A 283 20.37 -11.05 14.49
N THR A 284 20.36 -10.37 13.35
CA THR A 284 21.08 -9.11 13.16
C THR A 284 20.14 -8.04 12.60
N TYR A 285 20.04 -6.89 13.29
CA TYR A 285 19.32 -5.72 12.79
C TYR A 285 20.18 -4.94 11.79
N LYS A 286 19.65 -4.67 10.60
CA LYS A 286 20.31 -3.97 9.50
C LYS A 286 19.77 -2.55 9.26
N GLY A 287 18.76 -2.15 10.01
CA GLY A 287 18.15 -0.84 9.84
C GLY A 287 17.15 -0.74 8.70
N SER A 288 16.68 0.47 8.47
CA SER A 288 15.76 0.78 7.37
C SER A 288 16.55 1.15 6.10
N VAL A 289 16.20 0.52 4.98
CA VAL A 289 16.85 0.73 3.69
C VAL A 289 15.82 1.04 2.60
N THR A 290 16.24 1.74 1.55
CA THR A 290 15.39 2.01 0.38
C THR A 290 15.07 0.75 -0.43
N LYS A 291 16.00 -0.20 -0.46
CA LYS A 291 15.83 -1.49 -1.15
C LYS A 291 16.53 -2.56 -0.32
N VAL A 292 15.78 -3.60 0.04
CA VAL A 292 16.34 -4.77 0.71
C VAL A 292 17.16 -5.57 -0.31
N PRO A 293 18.43 -5.94 0.00
CA PRO A 293 19.28 -6.70 -0.90
C PRO A 293 18.94 -8.20 -0.84
N TYR A 294 17.75 -8.58 -1.33
CA TYR A 294 17.25 -9.95 -1.29
C TYR A 294 18.19 -10.96 -1.96
N GLU A 295 18.92 -10.53 -2.98
CA GLU A 295 19.90 -11.36 -3.71
C GLU A 295 20.99 -11.96 -2.83
N ASN A 296 21.24 -11.41 -1.66
CA ASN A 296 22.26 -11.88 -0.71
C ASN A 296 21.77 -12.98 0.25
N TYR A 297 20.50 -13.37 0.16
CA TYR A 297 19.87 -14.32 1.07
C TYR A 297 19.36 -15.56 0.34
N ASP A 298 19.15 -16.63 1.10
CA ASP A 298 18.57 -17.88 0.62
C ASP A 298 17.05 -17.89 0.84
N GLY A 299 16.60 -17.34 1.97
CA GLY A 299 15.21 -17.40 2.39
C GLY A 299 14.64 -16.06 2.86
N TYR A 300 13.33 -15.96 2.80
CA TYR A 300 12.54 -14.87 3.35
C TYR A 300 11.60 -15.41 4.42
N LEU A 301 11.62 -14.82 5.60
CA LEU A 301 10.75 -15.19 6.72
C LEU A 301 9.63 -14.16 6.89
N SER A 302 8.38 -14.58 6.70
CA SER A 302 7.19 -13.78 7.01
C SER A 302 6.41 -14.38 8.17
N THR A 303 6.26 -13.63 9.23
CA THR A 303 5.50 -14.02 10.42
C THR A 303 4.19 -13.25 10.58
N SER A 304 3.83 -12.44 9.60
CA SER A 304 2.60 -11.64 9.60
C SER A 304 1.37 -12.50 9.80
N TYR A 305 0.38 -12.05 10.57
CA TYR A 305 -0.89 -12.76 10.68
C TYR A 305 -1.97 -12.24 9.73
N ASN A 306 -1.71 -11.13 9.07
CA ASN A 306 -2.62 -10.54 8.11
C ASN A 306 -1.87 -9.70 7.08
N GLU A 307 -2.12 -9.94 5.80
CA GLU A 307 -1.52 -9.21 4.68
C GLU A 307 -2.53 -9.06 3.55
N MET A 308 -2.48 -7.94 2.86
CA MET A 308 -3.30 -7.74 1.67
C MET A 308 -2.66 -8.36 0.43
N PHE A 309 -1.35 -8.14 0.23
CA PHE A 309 -0.60 -8.63 -0.93
C PHE A 309 0.83 -9.08 -0.59
N ALA A 310 1.34 -8.74 0.59
CA ALA A 310 2.70 -9.07 1.03
C ALA A 310 3.79 -8.66 0.02
N ASN A 311 3.90 -7.37 -0.29
CA ASN A 311 4.87 -6.85 -1.27
C ASN A 311 6.29 -7.39 -1.05
N SER A 312 6.76 -7.42 0.20
CA SER A 312 8.10 -7.94 0.55
C SER A 312 8.28 -9.41 0.19
N CYS A 313 7.22 -10.22 0.33
CA CYS A 313 7.25 -11.62 -0.07
C CYS A 313 7.35 -11.74 -1.60
N VAL A 314 6.57 -10.95 -2.35
CA VAL A 314 6.64 -10.92 -3.82
C VAL A 314 8.03 -10.46 -4.29
N GLU A 315 8.60 -9.46 -3.64
CA GLU A 315 9.97 -8.99 -3.92
C GLU A 315 10.99 -10.11 -3.68
N ALA A 316 10.91 -10.80 -2.55
CA ALA A 316 11.81 -11.90 -2.21
C ALA A 316 11.67 -13.08 -3.20
N MET A 317 10.44 -13.51 -3.50
CA MET A 317 10.17 -14.56 -4.47
C MET A 317 10.68 -14.21 -5.88
N SER A 318 10.55 -12.92 -6.28
CA SER A 318 11.05 -12.46 -7.58
C SER A 318 12.58 -12.54 -7.68
N GLN A 319 13.28 -12.48 -6.56
CA GLN A 319 14.73 -12.70 -6.47
C GLN A 319 15.12 -14.17 -6.25
N GLY A 320 14.14 -15.06 -6.27
CA GLY A 320 14.34 -16.50 -6.17
C GLY A 320 14.57 -17.03 -4.76
N LEU A 321 14.14 -16.33 -3.72
CA LEU A 321 14.26 -16.78 -2.33
C LEU A 321 13.19 -17.83 -1.99
N LEU A 322 13.55 -18.77 -1.13
CA LEU A 322 12.60 -19.62 -0.42
C LEU A 322 11.79 -18.78 0.57
N CYS A 323 10.48 -18.70 0.39
CA CYS A 323 9.62 -17.91 1.28
C CYS A 323 8.92 -18.80 2.33
N MET A 324 9.21 -18.55 3.61
CA MET A 324 8.48 -19.09 4.75
C MET A 324 7.36 -18.12 5.13
N VAL A 325 6.10 -18.50 4.89
CA VAL A 325 4.96 -17.58 5.08
C VAL A 325 3.88 -18.22 5.95
N SER A 326 3.21 -17.42 6.73
CA SER A 326 2.09 -17.88 7.55
C SER A 326 0.87 -18.22 6.70
N ASN A 327 0.09 -19.21 7.12
CA ASN A 327 -1.16 -19.58 6.49
C ASN A 327 -2.31 -18.73 7.08
N TYR A 328 -2.62 -17.58 6.46
CA TYR A 328 -3.74 -16.73 6.88
C TYR A 328 -4.94 -16.84 5.95
N PRO A 329 -6.14 -16.47 6.42
CA PRO A 329 -7.35 -16.58 5.62
C PRO A 329 -7.34 -15.75 4.34
N TYR A 330 -6.45 -14.76 4.21
CA TYR A 330 -6.24 -13.93 3.01
C TYR A 330 -4.77 -13.47 2.97
N PRO A 331 -4.11 -13.39 1.91
CA PRO A 331 -4.10 -13.84 0.52
C PRO A 331 -3.26 -15.10 0.29
N TYR A 332 -2.73 -15.70 1.35
CA TYR A 332 -1.75 -16.79 1.30
C TYR A 332 -2.29 -18.11 0.80
N LYS A 333 -3.61 -18.28 0.83
CA LYS A 333 -4.21 -19.42 0.16
C LYS A 333 -3.78 -19.45 -1.31
N THR A 334 -3.75 -18.29 -1.97
CA THR A 334 -3.30 -18.17 -3.36
C THR A 334 -1.82 -18.44 -3.53
N TYR A 335 -0.97 -17.93 -2.60
CA TYR A 335 0.47 -18.23 -2.64
C TYR A 335 0.77 -19.68 -2.24
N SER A 336 0.15 -20.16 -1.17
CA SER A 336 0.42 -21.49 -0.65
C SER A 336 -0.16 -22.62 -1.51
N GLU A 337 -1.20 -22.38 -2.27
CA GLU A 337 -1.72 -23.34 -3.26
C GLU A 337 -0.87 -23.37 -4.52
N ALA A 338 -0.25 -22.25 -4.87
CA ALA A 338 0.59 -22.13 -6.06
C ALA A 338 2.03 -22.59 -5.84
N THR A 339 2.50 -22.52 -4.60
CA THR A 339 3.89 -22.87 -4.26
C THR A 339 3.87 -24.12 -3.40
N HIS A 340 4.12 -25.28 -4.00
CA HIS A 340 4.23 -26.55 -3.25
C HIS A 340 5.34 -26.55 -2.21
N ASN A 341 6.22 -25.56 -2.24
CA ASN A 341 7.37 -25.40 -1.37
C ASN A 341 7.22 -24.28 -0.35
N SER A 342 6.29 -23.32 -0.56
CA SER A 342 6.03 -22.35 0.49
C SER A 342 5.38 -23.06 1.65
N VAL A 343 6.04 -22.97 2.77
CA VAL A 343 5.60 -23.63 3.99
C VAL A 343 4.32 -22.97 4.45
N LYS A 344 3.23 -23.69 4.30
CA LYS A 344 1.98 -23.40 4.98
C LYS A 344 2.20 -23.63 6.47
N THR A 345 2.66 -22.62 7.17
CA THR A 345 2.68 -22.76 8.61
C THR A 345 1.32 -22.41 9.14
N ASN A 346 0.64 -23.36 9.73
CA ASN A 346 -0.56 -23.11 10.57
C ASN A 346 -0.23 -22.31 11.81
N SER A 347 0.81 -21.49 11.73
CA SER A 347 1.15 -20.54 12.74
C SER A 347 1.77 -21.12 14.03
N SER A 348 2.22 -22.34 14.10
CA SER A 348 3.04 -22.79 15.22
C SER A 348 4.52 -22.44 14.99
N ILE A 349 5.20 -22.00 16.04
CA ILE A 349 6.65 -21.72 15.97
C ILE A 349 7.41 -22.99 15.58
N SER A 350 7.02 -24.14 16.12
CA SER A 350 7.62 -25.46 15.82
C SER A 350 7.56 -25.81 14.34
N GLU A 351 6.46 -25.54 13.67
CA GLU A 351 6.33 -25.81 12.24
C GLU A 351 7.28 -24.95 11.38
N TYR A 352 7.49 -23.68 11.75
CA TYR A 352 8.51 -22.83 11.11
C TYR A 352 9.90 -23.43 11.34
N VAL A 353 10.23 -23.80 12.57
CA VAL A 353 11.52 -24.38 12.95
C VAL A 353 11.78 -25.68 12.18
N GLU A 354 10.83 -26.60 12.15
CA GLU A 354 10.94 -27.88 11.43
C GLU A 354 11.20 -27.64 9.93
N ASN A 355 10.48 -26.71 9.31
CA ASN A 355 10.63 -26.41 7.89
C ASN A 355 11.95 -25.69 7.59
N MET A 356 12.39 -24.75 8.42
CA MET A 356 13.68 -24.10 8.25
C MET A 356 14.83 -25.10 8.40
N LEU A 357 14.76 -26.05 9.35
CA LEU A 357 15.71 -27.14 9.49
C LEU A 357 15.68 -28.07 8.28
N LYS A 358 14.51 -28.45 7.79
CA LYS A 358 14.36 -29.27 6.58
C LYS A 358 15.07 -28.63 5.39
N PHE A 359 14.81 -27.36 5.11
CA PHE A 359 15.42 -26.65 3.97
C PHE A 359 16.88 -26.27 4.19
N SER A 360 17.37 -26.32 5.43
CA SER A 360 18.80 -26.13 5.70
C SER A 360 19.69 -27.28 5.19
N VAL A 361 19.08 -28.42 4.80
CA VAL A 361 19.75 -29.60 4.26
C VAL A 361 19.17 -30.08 2.91
N GLN A 362 18.17 -29.41 2.39
CA GLN A 362 17.52 -29.75 1.11
C GLN A 362 17.78 -28.66 0.06
N THR A 363 17.68 -29.07 -1.20
CA THR A 363 17.73 -28.14 -2.33
C THR A 363 16.34 -27.57 -2.60
N PHE A 364 16.29 -26.28 -2.87
CA PHE A 364 15.12 -25.53 -3.30
C PHE A 364 15.34 -24.96 -4.71
N ASP A 365 14.37 -25.17 -5.60
CA ASP A 365 14.32 -24.55 -6.94
C ASP A 365 13.19 -23.51 -6.97
N SER A 366 13.55 -22.26 -7.17
CA SER A 366 12.60 -21.14 -7.17
C SER A 366 11.77 -21.00 -8.44
N LYS A 367 11.95 -21.89 -9.40
CA LYS A 367 11.27 -21.79 -10.70
C LYS A 367 9.74 -21.81 -10.57
N ILE A 368 9.21 -22.65 -9.67
CA ILE A 368 7.76 -22.79 -9.47
C ILE A 368 7.16 -21.47 -8.93
N GLU A 369 7.81 -20.87 -7.94
CA GLU A 369 7.39 -19.60 -7.37
C GLU A 369 7.47 -18.47 -8.40
N GLN A 370 8.52 -18.44 -9.19
CA GLN A 370 8.68 -17.43 -10.23
C GLN A 370 7.70 -17.62 -11.39
N ASP A 371 7.41 -18.85 -11.78
CA ASP A 371 6.35 -19.13 -12.78
C ASP A 371 4.97 -18.66 -12.27
N PHE A 372 4.69 -18.85 -10.99
CA PHE A 372 3.48 -18.29 -10.37
C PHE A 372 3.45 -16.77 -10.39
N LEU A 373 4.57 -16.08 -10.19
CA LEU A 373 4.65 -14.62 -10.19
C LEU A 373 4.42 -13.99 -11.57
N LYS A 374 4.59 -14.73 -12.67
CA LYS A 374 4.40 -14.21 -14.04
C LYS A 374 3.01 -13.60 -14.26
N LYS A 375 1.99 -14.08 -13.53
CA LYS A 375 0.65 -13.48 -13.57
C LYS A 375 0.59 -12.03 -13.04
N TYR A 376 1.62 -11.61 -12.31
CA TYR A 376 1.80 -10.25 -11.80
C TYR A 376 2.86 -9.46 -12.58
N SER A 377 3.31 -9.94 -13.74
CA SER A 377 4.32 -9.25 -14.53
C SER A 377 3.81 -7.92 -15.12
N TYR A 378 4.74 -7.05 -15.44
CA TYR A 378 4.42 -5.75 -16.04
C TYR A 378 3.71 -5.90 -17.38
N SER A 379 4.10 -6.86 -18.23
CA SER A 379 3.46 -7.13 -19.52
C SER A 379 1.98 -7.53 -19.38
N VAL A 380 1.62 -8.21 -18.30
CA VAL A 380 0.24 -8.60 -18.00
C VAL A 380 -0.58 -7.42 -17.49
N TRP A 381 0.00 -6.54 -16.68
CA TRP A 381 -0.76 -5.50 -15.98
C TRP A 381 -0.74 -4.13 -16.64
N ALA A 382 0.25 -3.79 -17.46
CA ALA A 382 0.25 -2.54 -18.20
C ALA A 382 -0.96 -2.42 -19.15
N PRO A 383 -1.33 -3.43 -19.95
CA PRO A 383 -2.56 -3.37 -20.75
C PRO A 383 -3.83 -3.23 -19.91
N LYS A 384 -3.91 -3.87 -18.74
CA LYS A 384 -5.06 -3.77 -17.84
C LYS A 384 -5.20 -2.35 -17.28
N LEU A 385 -4.10 -1.72 -16.87
CA LEU A 385 -4.10 -0.32 -16.45
C LEU A 385 -4.60 0.60 -17.56
N LYS A 386 -4.11 0.39 -18.81
CA LYS A 386 -4.53 1.19 -19.99
C LYS A 386 -6.03 1.09 -20.26
N ASN A 387 -6.63 -0.07 -19.95
CA ASN A 387 -8.03 -0.37 -20.24
C ASN A 387 -8.97 -0.07 -19.06
N LEU A 388 -8.48 0.52 -17.96
CA LEU A 388 -9.34 1.00 -16.90
C LEU A 388 -10.34 2.03 -17.45
N LYS A 389 -11.62 1.73 -17.31
CA LYS A 389 -12.73 2.58 -17.74
C LYS A 389 -13.75 2.67 -16.61
N SER A 390 -14.45 3.79 -16.54
CA SER A 390 -15.68 3.87 -15.73
C SER A 390 -16.70 2.85 -16.24
N ILE A 391 -17.39 2.19 -15.34
CA ILE A 391 -18.54 1.34 -15.64
C ILE A 391 -19.76 2.23 -15.81
#